data_601bd9b43ccebaa6b00117f2c1b1d2fb
#
_entry.id   601bd9b43ccebaa6b00117f2c1b1d2fb
#
_cell.length_a   1.000
_cell.length_b   1.000
_cell.length_c   1.000
_cell.angle_alpha   90.00
_cell.angle_beta   90.00
_cell.angle_gamma   90.00
#
_symmetry.space_group_name_H-M   'P 1'
#
loop_
_entity.id
_entity.type
_entity.pdbx_description
1 polymer ?
#
loop_
_entity_poly.entity_id
_entity_poly.type
_entity_poly.pdbx_seq_one_letter_code
_entity_poly.pdbx_strand_id
1 'polypeptide(L)'
;LRNEELSLGTGLVPLGISTAFGPARINIEYRMIPKGQFEFGYWNRSYQIERASFSTNDSLGMQIITKESRLGRYGKQNGYYASLNIRLGSLLRAGAAYQDLTGEIWNNSIDDFEENKNKNFVASLSLTKSISKIKYARWFYQQQNVPNPFKFEPSESTVMGYRIGVDLGSGMILNYTFQRTYRDLNGDGKVDGPDEMINITAIETSFNF
;
A
#
# COMPACT_ATOMS: atom_id res chain seq x y z
N LEU A 1 -17.02 -15.30 6.08
CA LEU A 1 -16.66 -14.19 6.98
C LEU A 1 -17.08 -14.56 8.39
N ARG A 2 -16.12 -14.52 9.31
CA ARG A 2 -16.36 -14.75 10.73
C ARG A 2 -17.42 -13.76 11.23
N ASN A 3 -18.51 -14.27 11.78
CA ASN A 3 -19.63 -13.49 12.34
C ASN A 3 -19.32 -12.92 13.74
N GLU A 4 -18.09 -12.51 14.00
CA GLU A 4 -17.73 -11.88 15.27
C GLU A 4 -17.86 -10.38 15.18
N GLU A 5 -18.31 -9.77 16.25
CA GLU A 5 -18.30 -8.31 16.41
C GLU A 5 -16.90 -7.79 16.11
N LEU A 6 -16.79 -6.87 15.15
CA LEU A 6 -15.53 -6.21 14.81
C LEU A 6 -15.04 -5.44 16.04
N SER A 7 -14.14 -6.02 16.79
CA SER A 7 -13.40 -5.28 17.81
C SER A 7 -12.20 -4.61 17.14
N LEU A 8 -11.88 -3.39 17.53
CA LEU A 8 -10.67 -2.73 17.07
C LEU A 8 -9.45 -3.47 17.60
N GLY A 9 -8.64 -3.99 16.68
CA GLY A 9 -7.36 -4.61 16.98
C GLY A 9 -6.30 -3.58 17.40
N THR A 10 -5.17 -4.07 17.88
CA THR A 10 -4.05 -3.23 18.33
C THR A 10 -2.77 -3.70 17.67
N GLY A 11 -2.05 -2.74 17.06
CA GLY A 11 -0.67 -2.92 16.62
C GLY A 11 0.30 -2.30 17.61
N LEU A 12 1.38 -3.00 17.94
CA LEU A 12 2.41 -2.57 18.87
C LEU A 12 3.77 -2.53 18.17
N VAL A 13 4.59 -1.55 18.52
CA VAL A 13 6.01 -1.46 18.15
C VAL A 13 6.82 -1.44 19.46
N PRO A 14 7.09 -2.62 20.05
CA PRO A 14 7.78 -2.69 21.36
C PRO A 14 9.25 -2.27 21.28
N LEU A 15 9.88 -2.47 20.12
CA LEU A 15 11.27 -2.11 19.87
C LEU A 15 11.41 -1.43 18.51
N GLY A 16 12.17 -0.33 18.49
CA GLY A 16 12.50 0.38 17.25
C GLY A 16 13.79 1.17 17.40
N ILE A 17 14.56 1.19 16.31
CA ILE A 17 15.78 1.98 16.18
C ILE A 17 15.64 2.87 14.96
N SER A 18 15.87 4.17 15.16
CA SER A 18 15.96 5.15 14.08
C SER A 18 17.29 5.86 14.15
N THR A 19 18.00 5.91 13.03
CA THR A 19 19.30 6.58 12.93
C THR A 19 19.43 7.33 11.62
N ALA A 20 20.30 8.31 11.59
CA ALA A 20 20.62 9.10 10.40
C ALA A 20 22.13 9.15 10.20
N PHE A 21 22.55 8.84 8.97
CA PHE A 21 23.94 8.91 8.52
C PHE A 21 24.01 9.82 7.29
N GLY A 22 24.48 11.05 7.48
CA GLY A 22 24.55 12.01 6.40
C GLY A 22 23.19 12.19 5.67
N PRO A 23 23.10 11.83 4.39
CA PRO A 23 21.87 11.98 3.63
C PRO A 23 20.85 10.87 3.87
N ALA A 24 21.20 9.79 4.56
CA ALA A 24 20.37 8.61 4.76
C ALA A 24 19.77 8.57 6.15
N ARG A 25 18.50 8.17 6.24
CA ARG A 25 17.79 7.82 7.49
C ARG A 25 17.30 6.40 7.38
N ILE A 26 17.62 5.59 8.39
CA ILE A 26 17.19 4.20 8.52
C ILE A 26 16.30 4.09 9.74
N ASN A 27 15.20 3.35 9.61
CA ASN A 27 14.33 2.99 10.71
C ASN A 27 14.08 1.48 10.66
N ILE A 28 14.24 0.79 11.80
CA ILE A 28 13.98 -0.64 11.95
C ILE A 28 13.06 -0.80 13.15
N GLU A 29 11.98 -1.54 13.00
CA GLU A 29 10.97 -1.77 14.01
C GLU A 29 10.66 -3.27 14.13
N TYR A 30 10.47 -3.73 15.34
CA TYR A 30 9.77 -4.99 15.58
C TYR A 30 8.29 -4.67 15.80
N ARG A 31 7.42 -5.32 15.03
CA ARG A 31 5.98 -5.09 15.01
C ARG A 31 5.23 -6.30 15.51
N MET A 32 4.19 -6.08 16.29
CA MET A 32 3.32 -7.13 16.83
C MET A 32 1.86 -6.75 16.69
N ILE A 33 1.03 -7.73 16.35
CA ILE A 33 -0.43 -7.66 16.37
C ILE A 33 -0.91 -8.77 17.33
N PRO A 34 -1.07 -8.47 18.62
CA PRO A 34 -1.27 -9.53 19.63
C PRO A 34 -2.65 -10.18 19.60
N LYS A 35 -3.68 -9.46 19.08
CA LYS A 35 -5.07 -9.94 19.08
C LYS A 35 -5.71 -10.04 17.70
N GLY A 36 -4.94 -9.81 16.64
CA GLY A 36 -5.50 -9.74 15.29
C GLY A 36 -6.32 -8.47 15.02
N GLN A 37 -7.12 -8.50 13.96
CA GLN A 37 -8.04 -7.44 13.53
C GLN A 37 -7.37 -6.06 13.34
N PHE A 38 -6.10 -6.05 12.98
CA PHE A 38 -5.29 -4.87 12.76
C PHE A 38 -4.37 -5.05 11.57
N GLU A 39 -4.11 -3.99 10.84
CA GLU A 39 -3.16 -3.95 9.73
C GLU A 39 -2.26 -2.73 9.84
N PHE A 40 -0.94 -2.94 9.90
CA PHE A 40 0.01 -1.84 9.78
C PHE A 40 -0.04 -1.26 8.36
N GLY A 41 -0.17 0.06 8.28
CA GLY A 41 -0.31 0.73 6.99
C GLY A 41 -1.71 0.63 6.38
N TYR A 42 -2.73 0.43 7.19
CA TYR A 42 -4.13 0.38 6.76
C TYR A 42 -4.53 1.55 5.85
N TRP A 43 -4.13 2.77 6.20
CA TRP A 43 -4.33 4.00 5.42
C TRP A 43 -3.20 4.20 4.40
N ASN A 44 -3.05 3.28 3.47
CA ASN A 44 -2.03 3.32 2.44
C ASN A 44 -2.57 3.86 1.11
N ARG A 45 -1.77 3.79 0.04
CA ARG A 45 -2.17 4.27 -1.29
C ARG A 45 -3.25 3.43 -1.95
N SER A 46 -3.32 2.15 -1.62
CA SER A 46 -4.34 1.24 -2.13
C SER A 46 -5.69 1.39 -1.41
N TYR A 47 -5.74 2.13 -0.29
CA TYR A 47 -6.97 2.26 0.50
C TYR A 47 -8.19 2.66 -0.34
N GLN A 48 -8.06 3.61 -1.25
CA GLN A 48 -9.18 4.08 -2.08
C GLN A 48 -9.73 2.98 -3.00
N ILE A 49 -8.88 2.03 -3.39
CA ILE A 49 -9.25 0.90 -4.25
C ILE A 49 -9.83 -0.24 -3.41
N GLU A 50 -9.22 -0.49 -2.26
CA GLU A 50 -9.54 -1.59 -1.36
C GLU A 50 -10.70 -1.29 -0.41
N ARG A 51 -11.07 0.00 -0.24
CA ARG A 51 -12.08 0.42 0.76
C ARG A 51 -13.42 -0.28 0.61
N ALA A 52 -13.81 -0.64 -0.61
CA ALA A 52 -15.03 -1.39 -0.88
C ALA A 52 -14.86 -2.27 -2.12
N SER A 53 -15.35 -3.48 -2.05
CA SER A 53 -15.47 -4.41 -3.18
C SER A 53 -16.87 -5.03 -3.18
N PHE A 54 -17.29 -5.50 -4.35
CA PHE A 54 -18.56 -6.19 -4.50
C PHE A 54 -18.30 -7.70 -4.57
N SER A 55 -19.08 -8.46 -3.82
CA SER A 55 -19.14 -9.92 -3.94
C SER A 55 -20.56 -10.31 -4.30
N THR A 56 -20.71 -11.15 -5.29
CA THR A 56 -22.00 -11.77 -5.63
C THR A 56 -22.06 -13.13 -4.96
N ASN A 57 -23.07 -13.33 -4.11
CA ASN A 57 -23.35 -14.64 -3.52
C ASN A 57 -24.71 -15.09 -4.03
N ASP A 58 -24.82 -16.29 -4.61
CA ASP A 58 -26.01 -16.82 -5.26
C ASP A 58 -27.27 -16.81 -4.35
N SER A 59 -27.05 -16.87 -3.03
CA SER A 59 -28.15 -16.89 -2.04
C SER A 59 -28.49 -15.53 -1.42
N LEU A 60 -27.57 -14.54 -1.46
CA LEU A 60 -27.72 -13.26 -0.76
C LEU A 60 -27.65 -12.04 -1.69
N GLY A 61 -27.47 -12.27 -3.00
CA GLY A 61 -27.31 -11.20 -3.97
C GLY A 61 -25.96 -10.46 -3.86
N MET A 62 -25.93 -9.21 -4.31
CA MET A 62 -24.72 -8.38 -4.29
C MET A 62 -24.46 -7.86 -2.86
N GLN A 63 -23.30 -8.20 -2.31
CA GLN A 63 -22.84 -7.70 -1.02
C GLN A 63 -21.65 -6.75 -1.18
N ILE A 64 -21.63 -5.69 -0.38
CA ILE A 64 -20.48 -4.78 -0.28
C ILE A 64 -19.58 -5.29 0.84
N ILE A 65 -18.32 -5.60 0.48
CA ILE A 65 -17.27 -5.97 1.43
C ILE A 65 -16.37 -4.76 1.59
N THR A 66 -16.30 -4.21 2.80
CA THR A 66 -15.42 -3.07 3.10
C THR A 66 -14.03 -3.53 3.54
N LYS A 67 -13.04 -2.66 3.48
CA LYS A 67 -11.70 -2.96 3.98
C LYS A 67 -11.73 -3.23 5.49
N GLU A 68 -12.59 -2.53 6.24
CA GLU A 68 -12.82 -2.73 7.67
C GLU A 68 -13.32 -4.15 7.96
N SER A 69 -14.30 -4.65 7.20
CA SER A 69 -14.84 -6.00 7.40
C SER A 69 -13.81 -7.10 7.13
N ARG A 70 -12.78 -6.79 6.32
CA ARG A 70 -11.68 -7.73 6.06
C ARG A 70 -10.65 -7.80 7.18
N LEU A 71 -10.62 -6.83 8.11
CA LEU A 71 -9.69 -6.89 9.25
C LEU A 71 -9.89 -8.13 10.12
N GLY A 72 -11.11 -8.66 10.19
CA GLY A 72 -11.41 -9.92 10.90
C GLY A 72 -10.67 -11.14 10.35
N ARG A 73 -10.09 -11.08 9.14
CA ARG A 73 -9.28 -12.15 8.57
C ARG A 73 -7.88 -12.23 9.17
N TYR A 74 -7.37 -11.15 9.75
CA TYR A 74 -6.03 -11.11 10.32
C TYR A 74 -6.08 -11.55 11.78
N GLY A 75 -5.36 -12.63 12.09
CA GLY A 75 -5.09 -13.10 13.44
C GLY A 75 -3.85 -12.44 14.05
N LYS A 76 -3.22 -13.11 15.00
CA LYS A 76 -1.97 -12.65 15.61
C LYS A 76 -0.85 -12.66 14.60
N GLN A 77 -0.07 -11.59 14.57
CA GLN A 77 1.10 -11.48 13.68
C GLN A 77 2.25 -10.80 14.41
N ASN A 78 3.46 -11.14 14.01
CA ASN A 78 4.66 -10.44 14.44
C ASN A 78 5.74 -10.49 13.37
N GLY A 79 6.73 -9.58 13.46
CA GLY A 79 7.82 -9.53 12.52
C GLY A 79 8.53 -8.19 12.50
N TYR A 80 9.13 -7.87 11.37
CA TYR A 80 10.00 -6.73 11.23
C TYR A 80 9.50 -5.77 10.15
N TYR A 81 9.79 -4.51 10.39
CA TYR A 81 9.67 -3.44 9.42
C TYR A 81 11.00 -2.69 9.34
N ALA A 82 11.42 -2.39 8.12
CA ALA A 82 12.58 -1.55 7.87
C ALA A 82 12.24 -0.49 6.85
N SER A 83 12.72 0.73 7.03
CA SER A 83 12.62 1.79 6.04
C SER A 83 13.94 2.53 5.87
N LEU A 84 14.18 2.94 4.63
CA LEU A 84 15.34 3.71 4.21
C LEU A 84 14.84 4.95 3.45
N ASN A 85 15.32 6.11 3.87
CA ASN A 85 15.11 7.37 3.15
C ASN A 85 16.48 7.99 2.86
N ILE A 86 16.76 8.27 1.59
CA ILE A 86 18.03 8.84 1.16
C ILE A 86 17.77 10.14 0.40
N ARG A 87 18.51 11.18 0.75
CA ARG A 87 18.59 12.40 -0.05
C ARG A 87 19.74 12.27 -1.06
N LEU A 88 19.39 12.23 -2.34
CA LEU A 88 20.33 12.10 -3.44
C LEU A 88 20.67 13.51 -3.96
N GLY A 89 21.76 14.05 -3.45
CA GLY A 89 22.14 15.44 -3.68
C GLY A 89 21.07 16.43 -3.16
N SER A 90 20.92 17.56 -3.84
CA SER A 90 19.94 18.60 -3.47
C SER A 90 18.59 18.45 -4.16
N LEU A 91 18.48 17.57 -5.15
CA LEU A 91 17.35 17.51 -6.07
C LEU A 91 16.38 16.34 -5.82
N LEU A 92 16.86 15.21 -5.34
CA LEU A 92 16.09 13.99 -5.26
C LEU A 92 16.05 13.42 -3.84
N ARG A 93 14.95 12.77 -3.53
CA ARG A 93 14.79 11.90 -2.35
C ARG A 93 14.25 10.55 -2.81
N ALA A 94 14.95 9.50 -2.45
CA ALA A 94 14.49 8.13 -2.60
C ALA A 94 14.06 7.57 -1.24
N GLY A 95 13.00 6.76 -1.23
CA GLY A 95 12.52 6.06 -0.05
C GLY A 95 12.14 4.64 -0.41
N ALA A 96 12.47 3.70 0.47
CA ALA A 96 12.00 2.33 0.40
C ALA A 96 11.61 1.85 1.80
N ALA A 97 10.60 1.00 1.88
CA ALA A 97 10.21 0.33 3.12
C ALA A 97 9.80 -1.11 2.84
N TYR A 98 10.19 -1.98 3.75
CA TYR A 98 9.86 -3.41 3.70
C TYR A 98 9.31 -3.86 5.04
N GLN A 99 8.25 -4.65 5.00
CA GLN A 99 7.66 -5.31 6.15
C GLN A 99 7.60 -6.81 5.89
N ASP A 100 7.93 -7.60 6.90
CA ASP A 100 7.81 -9.06 6.91
C ASP A 100 7.15 -9.46 8.22
N LEU A 101 5.83 -9.70 8.18
CA LEU A 101 5.08 -10.22 9.31
C LEU A 101 4.71 -11.67 9.03
N THR A 102 4.88 -12.50 10.03
CA THR A 102 4.42 -13.89 10.02
C THR A 102 3.36 -14.05 11.10
N GLY A 103 2.32 -14.80 10.80
CA GLY A 103 1.26 -15.08 11.76
C GLY A 103 0.02 -15.65 11.10
N GLU A 104 -1.12 -15.38 11.67
CA GLU A 104 -2.38 -16.05 11.38
C GLU A 104 -3.24 -15.26 10.38
N ILE A 105 -3.79 -15.95 9.39
CA ILE A 105 -4.85 -15.46 8.52
C ILE A 105 -6.02 -16.45 8.51
N TRP A 106 -7.24 -15.95 8.53
CA TRP A 106 -8.44 -16.77 8.47
C TRP A 106 -8.61 -17.43 7.10
N ASN A 107 -8.72 -18.74 7.09
CA ASN A 107 -9.02 -19.54 5.89
C ASN A 107 -10.45 -20.08 5.96
N ASN A 108 -11.32 -19.55 5.07
CA ASN A 108 -12.73 -19.96 5.00
C ASN A 108 -12.92 -21.44 4.62
N SER A 109 -11.94 -22.08 3.98
CA SER A 109 -12.07 -23.47 3.52
C SER A 109 -11.93 -24.48 4.66
N ILE A 110 -11.17 -24.12 5.70
CA ILE A 110 -10.95 -24.97 6.89
C ILE A 110 -11.65 -24.42 8.14
N ASP A 111 -12.29 -23.25 8.02
CA ASP A 111 -12.97 -22.52 9.11
C ASP A 111 -12.06 -22.30 10.34
N ASP A 112 -10.77 -22.00 10.09
CA ASP A 112 -9.74 -21.78 11.11
C ASP A 112 -8.64 -20.85 10.62
N PHE A 113 -7.76 -20.47 11.54
CA PHE A 113 -6.57 -19.68 11.22
C PHE A 113 -5.44 -20.58 10.71
N GLU A 114 -4.80 -20.14 9.64
CA GLU A 114 -3.57 -20.76 9.13
C GLU A 114 -2.39 -19.80 9.18
N GLU A 115 -1.17 -20.33 9.22
CA GLU A 115 0.04 -19.52 9.18
C GLU A 115 0.21 -18.88 7.81
N ASN A 116 0.43 -17.56 7.78
CA ASN A 116 0.67 -16.82 6.57
C ASN A 116 1.82 -15.83 6.76
N LYS A 117 2.45 -15.47 5.62
CA LYS A 117 3.49 -14.45 5.54
C LYS A 117 2.94 -13.21 4.87
N ASN A 118 2.87 -12.14 5.64
CA ASN A 118 2.42 -10.83 5.18
C ASN A 118 3.65 -9.95 4.88
N LYS A 119 4.06 -9.92 3.63
CA LYS A 119 5.19 -9.11 3.17
C LYS A 119 4.71 -7.94 2.34
N ASN A 120 5.23 -6.78 2.68
CA ASN A 120 4.89 -5.52 2.03
C ASN A 120 6.16 -4.82 1.59
N PHE A 121 6.12 -4.22 0.42
CA PHE A 121 7.19 -3.38 -0.10
C PHE A 121 6.64 -2.08 -0.66
N VAL A 122 7.29 -0.98 -0.30
CA VAL A 122 6.96 0.36 -0.80
C VAL A 122 8.25 1.02 -1.26
N ALA A 123 8.23 1.64 -2.44
CA ALA A 123 9.32 2.47 -2.93
C ALA A 123 8.79 3.81 -3.46
N SER A 124 9.60 4.84 -3.36
CA SER A 124 9.27 6.15 -3.92
C SER A 124 10.51 6.93 -4.31
N LEU A 125 10.37 7.74 -5.35
CA LEU A 125 11.36 8.73 -5.77
C LEU A 125 10.65 10.07 -5.94
N SER A 126 11.21 11.14 -5.39
CA SER A 126 10.58 12.46 -5.45
C SER A 126 11.62 13.58 -5.64
N LEU A 127 11.21 14.62 -6.34
CA LEU A 127 11.94 15.87 -6.36
C LEU A 127 11.83 16.59 -5.00
N THR A 128 12.94 17.11 -4.51
CA THR A 128 13.01 17.94 -3.29
C THR A 128 12.99 19.44 -3.60
N LYS A 129 13.31 19.82 -4.84
CA LYS A 129 13.29 21.19 -5.33
C LYS A 129 12.67 21.23 -6.72
N SER A 130 12.04 22.33 -7.05
CA SER A 130 11.53 22.57 -8.41
C SER A 130 12.68 22.64 -9.42
N ILE A 131 12.44 22.12 -10.61
CA ILE A 131 13.35 22.18 -11.77
C ILE A 131 12.59 22.86 -12.90
N SER A 132 13.03 24.05 -13.28
CA SER A 132 12.33 24.87 -14.31
C SER A 132 10.84 25.01 -13.93
N LYS A 133 9.94 24.64 -14.83
CA LYS A 133 8.48 24.66 -14.60
C LYS A 133 7.96 23.46 -13.78
N ILE A 134 8.77 22.44 -13.54
CA ILE A 134 8.34 21.30 -12.73
C ILE A 134 8.45 21.66 -11.25
N LYS A 135 7.32 21.87 -10.58
CA LYS A 135 7.25 22.22 -9.16
C LYS A 135 7.53 21.02 -8.28
N TYR A 136 6.98 19.87 -8.65
CA TYR A 136 7.24 18.59 -7.98
C TYR A 136 7.07 17.46 -8.98
N ALA A 137 7.76 16.35 -8.71
CA ALA A 137 7.53 15.06 -9.34
C ALA A 137 7.71 13.97 -8.29
N ARG A 138 6.86 12.98 -8.31
CA ARG A 138 6.95 11.82 -7.43
C ARG A 138 6.53 10.57 -8.18
N TRP A 139 7.40 9.58 -8.17
CA TRP A 139 7.10 8.21 -8.54
C TRP A 139 6.89 7.37 -7.29
N PHE A 140 6.05 6.33 -7.37
CA PHE A 140 5.80 5.40 -6.27
C PHE A 140 5.47 4.01 -6.78
N TYR A 141 5.83 3.04 -5.97
CA TYR A 141 5.47 1.63 -6.09
C TYR A 141 5.09 1.11 -4.72
N GLN A 142 4.04 0.28 -4.64
CA GLN A 142 3.58 -0.37 -3.43
C GLN A 142 3.05 -1.75 -3.79
N GLN A 143 3.39 -2.73 -2.96
CA GLN A 143 2.86 -4.07 -3.02
C GLN A 143 2.67 -4.61 -1.60
N GLN A 144 1.54 -5.28 -1.33
CA GLN A 144 1.18 -5.73 0.00
C GLN A 144 0.69 -7.17 -0.02
N ASN A 145 0.80 -7.84 1.13
CA ASN A 145 0.27 -9.18 1.37
C ASN A 145 0.69 -10.20 0.31
N VAL A 146 1.95 -10.14 -0.12
CA VAL A 146 2.49 -11.06 -1.12
C VAL A 146 3.58 -11.94 -0.53
N PRO A 147 3.77 -13.17 -1.05
CA PRO A 147 4.80 -14.09 -0.55
C PRO A 147 6.22 -13.56 -0.72
N ASN A 148 6.50 -12.87 -1.83
CA ASN A 148 7.80 -12.27 -2.11
C ASN A 148 7.67 -11.01 -3.00
N PRO A 149 7.68 -9.80 -2.40
CA PRO A 149 7.54 -8.56 -3.17
C PRO A 149 8.74 -8.23 -4.06
N PHE A 150 9.90 -8.88 -3.86
CA PHE A 150 11.11 -8.65 -4.68
C PHE A 150 11.11 -9.39 -6.01
N LYS A 151 10.11 -10.22 -6.27
CA LYS A 151 9.85 -10.74 -7.61
C LYS A 151 9.24 -9.70 -8.54
N PHE A 152 8.62 -8.65 -7.96
CA PHE A 152 7.91 -7.60 -8.68
C PHE A 152 6.80 -8.13 -9.62
N GLU A 153 6.30 -9.32 -9.34
CA GLU A 153 5.14 -9.88 -10.02
C GLU A 153 3.90 -9.10 -9.57
N PRO A 154 3.09 -8.56 -10.50
CA PRO A 154 1.89 -7.82 -10.12
C PRO A 154 0.92 -8.69 -9.31
N SER A 155 0.17 -8.04 -8.42
CA SER A 155 -0.92 -8.62 -7.65
C SER A 155 -2.02 -7.58 -7.48
N GLU A 156 -3.20 -7.96 -7.02
CA GLU A 156 -4.30 -7.01 -6.76
C GLU A 156 -3.94 -5.90 -5.77
N SER A 157 -2.96 -6.14 -4.90
CA SER A 157 -2.44 -5.15 -3.95
C SER A 157 -1.33 -4.27 -4.52
N THR A 158 -0.94 -4.47 -5.78
CA THR A 158 0.10 -3.68 -6.44
C THR A 158 -0.47 -2.35 -6.92
N VAL A 159 0.15 -1.27 -6.48
CA VAL A 159 -0.14 0.10 -6.93
C VAL A 159 1.15 0.77 -7.34
N MET A 160 1.21 1.26 -8.57
CA MET A 160 2.35 2.05 -9.04
C MET A 160 1.88 3.28 -9.80
N GLY A 161 2.72 4.30 -9.85
CA GLY A 161 2.38 5.49 -10.62
C GLY A 161 3.32 6.65 -10.36
N TYR A 162 2.92 7.79 -10.90
CA TYR A 162 3.65 9.05 -10.70
C TYR A 162 2.69 10.23 -10.67
N ARG A 163 3.15 11.30 -10.04
CA ARG A 163 2.48 12.60 -10.00
C ARG A 163 3.47 13.69 -10.32
N ILE A 164 3.09 14.57 -11.25
CA ILE A 164 3.92 15.69 -11.70
C ILE A 164 3.10 16.98 -11.60
N GLY A 165 3.66 18.02 -11.00
CA GLY A 165 3.07 19.35 -10.97
C GLY A 165 3.89 20.31 -11.82
N VAL A 166 3.24 20.98 -12.80
CA VAL A 166 3.86 21.93 -13.73
C VAL A 166 3.32 23.32 -13.45
N ASP A 167 4.23 24.28 -13.25
CA ASP A 167 3.91 25.69 -13.09
C ASP A 167 3.50 26.29 -14.44
N LEU A 168 2.26 26.76 -14.52
CA LEU A 168 1.72 27.47 -15.69
C LEU A 168 1.85 28.98 -15.56
N GLY A 169 2.38 29.51 -14.45
CA GLY A 169 2.47 30.94 -14.14
C GLY A 169 1.25 31.45 -13.36
N SER A 170 1.36 32.65 -12.85
CA SER A 170 0.29 33.32 -12.08
C SER A 170 -0.26 32.51 -10.91
N GLY A 171 0.59 31.71 -10.26
CA GLY A 171 0.18 30.84 -9.13
C GLY A 171 -0.57 29.58 -9.53
N MET A 172 -0.74 29.30 -10.82
CA MET A 172 -1.44 28.13 -11.31
C MET A 172 -0.48 26.94 -11.51
N ILE A 173 -0.85 25.78 -10.98
CA ILE A 173 -0.10 24.53 -11.15
C ILE A 173 -1.02 23.49 -11.82
N LEU A 174 -0.57 22.92 -12.93
CA LEU A 174 -1.18 21.74 -13.56
C LEU A 174 -0.63 20.49 -12.93
N ASN A 175 -1.49 19.69 -12.34
CA ASN A 175 -1.17 18.41 -11.72
C ASN A 175 -1.57 17.27 -12.65
N TYR A 176 -0.61 16.46 -13.05
CA TYR A 176 -0.84 15.23 -13.79
C TYR A 176 -0.55 14.04 -12.87
N THR A 177 -1.52 13.15 -12.70
CA THR A 177 -1.39 11.93 -11.92
C THR A 177 -1.69 10.73 -12.81
N PHE A 178 -0.78 9.78 -12.83
CA PHE A 178 -0.98 8.47 -13.42
C PHE A 178 -0.86 7.41 -12.32
N GLN A 179 -1.80 6.48 -12.28
CA GLN A 179 -1.79 5.35 -11.36
C GLN A 179 -2.20 4.08 -12.09
N ARG A 180 -1.48 3.00 -11.85
CA ARG A 180 -1.81 1.66 -12.31
C ARG A 180 -2.08 0.77 -11.11
N THR A 181 -3.17 0.03 -11.20
CA THR A 181 -3.59 -1.00 -10.26
C THR A 181 -3.97 -2.25 -11.03
N TYR A 182 -4.17 -3.34 -10.33
CA TYR A 182 -4.44 -4.64 -10.92
C TYR A 182 -5.65 -5.27 -10.25
N ARG A 183 -6.39 -6.07 -10.99
CA ARG A 183 -7.52 -6.82 -10.47
C ARG A 183 -7.61 -8.16 -11.19
N ASP A 184 -7.66 -9.23 -10.43
CA ASP A 184 -7.94 -10.56 -10.94
C ASP A 184 -9.42 -10.63 -11.37
N LEU A 185 -9.69 -10.59 -12.66
CA LEU A 185 -11.04 -10.62 -13.22
C LEU A 185 -11.49 -12.02 -13.62
N ASN A 186 -10.54 -12.91 -13.89
CA ASN A 186 -10.81 -14.27 -14.32
C ASN A 186 -10.83 -15.29 -13.17
N GLY A 187 -10.32 -14.89 -11.96
CA GLY A 187 -10.31 -15.70 -10.76
C GLY A 187 -9.24 -16.77 -10.72
N ASP A 188 -8.18 -16.66 -11.54
CA ASP A 188 -7.09 -17.64 -11.59
C ASP A 188 -5.97 -17.39 -10.56
N GLY A 189 -6.10 -16.32 -9.77
CA GLY A 189 -5.15 -15.91 -8.74
C GLY A 189 -3.93 -15.17 -9.28
N LYS A 190 -3.92 -14.79 -10.56
CA LYS A 190 -2.89 -13.98 -11.21
C LYS A 190 -3.49 -12.68 -11.75
N VAL A 191 -2.64 -11.77 -12.15
CA VAL A 191 -3.03 -10.48 -12.76
C VAL A 191 -2.13 -10.22 -13.96
N ASP A 192 -2.12 -11.12 -14.92
CA ASP A 192 -1.24 -11.11 -16.10
C ASP A 192 -1.99 -10.75 -17.40
N GLY A 193 -3.31 -10.68 -17.35
CA GLY A 193 -4.15 -10.28 -18.48
C GLY A 193 -4.13 -8.77 -18.75
N PRO A 194 -4.26 -8.34 -20.02
CA PRO A 194 -4.35 -6.91 -20.36
C PRO A 194 -5.60 -6.24 -19.75
N ASP A 195 -6.69 -6.99 -19.59
CA ASP A 195 -7.95 -6.50 -19.01
C ASP A 195 -7.89 -6.38 -17.48
N GLU A 196 -6.89 -6.97 -16.85
CA GLU A 196 -6.67 -6.97 -15.41
C GLU A 196 -5.83 -5.77 -14.95
N MET A 197 -5.33 -4.96 -15.88
CA MET A 197 -4.61 -3.72 -15.60
C MET A 197 -5.54 -2.51 -15.67
N ILE A 198 -5.71 -1.82 -14.55
CA ILE A 198 -6.52 -0.60 -14.47
C ILE A 198 -5.59 0.60 -14.43
N ASN A 199 -5.66 1.44 -15.47
CA ASN A 199 -4.92 2.69 -15.55
C ASN A 199 -5.84 3.86 -15.23
N ILE A 200 -5.45 4.68 -14.28
CA ILE A 200 -6.17 5.88 -13.86
C ILE A 200 -5.30 7.08 -14.20
N THR A 201 -5.86 8.02 -14.95
CA THR A 201 -5.20 9.30 -15.25
C THR A 201 -6.09 10.43 -14.74
N ALA A 202 -5.51 11.35 -13.97
CA ALA A 202 -6.18 12.55 -13.51
C ALA A 202 -5.36 13.79 -13.89
N ILE A 203 -6.06 14.82 -14.34
CA ILE A 203 -5.50 16.15 -14.64
C ILE A 203 -6.28 17.15 -13.79
N GLU A 204 -5.58 17.87 -12.94
CA GLU A 204 -6.15 18.83 -12.01
C GLU A 204 -5.39 20.17 -12.08
N THR A 205 -6.07 21.27 -11.87
CA THR A 205 -5.43 22.56 -11.66
C THR A 205 -5.58 22.99 -10.22
N SER A 206 -4.50 23.51 -9.64
CA SER A 206 -4.50 24.14 -8.33
C SER A 206 -3.97 25.56 -8.39
N PHE A 207 -4.49 26.43 -7.54
CA PHE A 207 -4.07 27.83 -7.44
C PHE A 207 -3.43 28.05 -6.08
N ASN A 208 -2.23 28.66 -6.08
CA ASN A 208 -1.58 29.20 -4.88
C ASN A 208 -1.73 30.71 -4.88
N PHE A 209 -2.49 31.23 -3.94
CA PHE A 209 -2.69 32.65 -3.71
C PHE A 209 -1.72 33.18 -2.66
#